data_ab997e68d03650e17eca6ecdde70d6b2
#
_entry.id   ab997e68d03650e17eca6ecdde70d6b2
#
_cell.length_a   1.000
_cell.length_b   1.000
_cell.length_c   1.000
_cell.angle_alpha   90.00
_cell.angle_beta   90.00
_cell.angle_gamma   90.00
#
_symmetry.space_group_name_H-M   'P 1'
#
loop_
_entity.id
_entity.type
_entity.pdbx_description
1 polymer ?
#
loop_
_entity_poly.entity_id
_entity_poly.type
_entity_poly.pdbx_seq_one_letter_code
_entity_poly.pdbx_strand_id
1 'polypeptide(L)'
;MKKYVFLAFSAVIAFVVKAQDESGDLVKEGQQMPAFTIMNDNGTQVPSSSLKGKVILVNFFATWCPPCQKELAEVQKMLWPKYKDNKDFCMLVIGREHTDVQLTEYNKRKGFTFPLYP
;
A
#
# COMPACT_ATOMS: atom_id res chain seq x y z
N MET A 1 -0.32 -28.08 70.37
CA MET A 1 0.35 -28.27 69.04
C MET A 1 -0.42 -27.44 68.08
N LYS A 2 0.16 -26.31 67.66
CA LYS A 2 -0.45 -25.40 66.70
C LYS A 2 0.01 -25.79 65.29
N LYS A 3 -0.92 -26.26 64.45
CA LYS A 3 -0.68 -26.57 63.04
C LYS A 3 -0.83 -25.28 62.24
N TYR A 4 0.25 -24.73 61.74
CA TYR A 4 0.24 -23.61 60.79
C TYR A 4 0.02 -24.17 59.40
N VAL A 5 -1.14 -23.90 58.82
CA VAL A 5 -1.45 -24.16 57.42
C VAL A 5 -0.94 -22.96 56.62
N PHE A 6 0.17 -23.15 55.89
CA PHE A 6 0.66 -22.19 54.92
C PHE A 6 -0.16 -22.31 53.64
N LEU A 7 -1.06 -21.36 53.42
CA LEU A 7 -1.71 -21.16 52.15
C LEU A 7 -0.72 -20.43 51.23
N ALA A 8 -0.09 -21.19 50.33
CA ALA A 8 0.70 -20.65 49.26
C ALA A 8 -0.23 -20.02 48.19
N PHE A 9 -0.33 -18.69 48.21
CA PHE A 9 -1.04 -17.92 47.19
C PHE A 9 -0.13 -17.84 45.95
N SER A 10 -0.34 -18.77 45.01
CA SER A 10 0.38 -18.76 43.73
C SER A 10 -0.22 -17.68 42.83
N ALA A 11 0.39 -16.50 42.81
CA ALA A 11 0.04 -15.43 41.87
C ALA A 11 0.52 -15.83 40.47
N VAL A 12 -0.39 -16.32 39.64
CA VAL A 12 -0.14 -16.52 38.20
C VAL A 12 -0.12 -15.15 37.56
N ILE A 13 1.09 -14.61 37.36
CA ILE A 13 1.30 -13.40 36.56
C ILE A 13 1.13 -13.83 35.10
N ALA A 14 -0.04 -13.55 34.53
CA ALA A 14 -0.27 -13.68 33.11
C ALA A 14 0.54 -12.59 32.39
N PHE A 15 1.69 -12.98 31.86
CA PHE A 15 2.43 -12.16 30.88
C PHE A 15 1.57 -12.06 29.62
N VAL A 16 0.87 -10.95 29.45
CA VAL A 16 0.28 -10.59 28.17
C VAL A 16 1.45 -10.20 27.26
N VAL A 17 1.94 -11.15 26.49
CA VAL A 17 2.87 -10.88 25.38
C VAL A 17 2.06 -10.14 24.34
N LYS A 18 2.15 -8.81 24.32
CA LYS A 18 1.77 -8.04 23.14
C LYS A 18 2.70 -8.48 22.03
N ALA A 19 2.16 -9.21 21.04
CA ALA A 19 2.85 -9.41 19.78
C ALA A 19 3.11 -8.01 19.20
N GLN A 20 4.36 -7.59 19.22
CA GLN A 20 4.79 -6.39 18.51
C GLN A 20 4.68 -6.73 17.05
N ASP A 21 3.83 -5.99 16.35
CA ASP A 21 3.73 -6.04 14.90
C ASP A 21 5.02 -5.43 14.33
N GLU A 22 5.99 -6.30 14.05
CA GLU A 22 7.29 -5.93 13.46
C GLU A 22 7.20 -5.78 11.93
N SER A 23 5.98 -5.57 11.37
CA SER A 23 5.81 -5.46 9.92
C SER A 23 6.58 -4.27 9.31
N GLY A 24 7.00 -3.31 10.13
CA GLY A 24 7.63 -2.07 9.65
C GLY A 24 6.67 -1.15 8.89
N ASP A 25 5.41 -1.53 8.79
CA ASP A 25 4.41 -0.76 8.10
C ASP A 25 4.05 0.50 8.87
N LEU A 26 4.13 1.64 8.19
CA LEU A 26 3.79 2.95 8.77
C LEU A 26 2.29 3.15 8.92
N VAL A 27 1.49 2.36 8.21
CA VAL A 27 0.02 2.39 8.22
C VAL A 27 -0.54 1.01 8.50
N LYS A 28 -1.67 0.95 9.20
CA LYS A 28 -2.37 -0.29 9.55
C LYS A 28 -3.75 -0.30 8.94
N GLU A 29 -4.28 -1.50 8.73
CA GLU A 29 -5.65 -1.69 8.29
C GLU A 29 -6.63 -0.98 9.24
N GLY A 30 -7.63 -0.31 8.69
CA GLY A 30 -8.61 0.47 9.43
C GLY A 30 -8.14 1.86 9.86
N GLN A 31 -6.89 2.23 9.59
CA GLN A 31 -6.41 3.59 9.83
C GLN A 31 -6.80 4.52 8.68
N GLN A 32 -6.98 5.79 9.04
CA GLN A 32 -7.13 6.82 8.03
C GLN A 32 -5.83 6.99 7.25
N MET A 33 -5.92 7.00 5.91
CA MET A 33 -4.80 7.22 5.03
C MET A 33 -4.11 8.55 5.34
N PRO A 34 -2.78 8.56 5.55
CA PRO A 34 -2.05 9.81 5.77
C PRO A 34 -2.13 10.73 4.54
N ALA A 35 -2.02 12.02 4.77
CA ALA A 35 -1.96 12.99 3.68
C ALA A 35 -0.67 12.82 2.88
N PHE A 36 -0.81 12.78 1.55
CA PHE A 36 0.32 12.75 0.63
C PHE A 36 0.00 13.59 -0.63
N THR A 37 1.02 13.88 -1.38
CA THR A 37 0.90 14.47 -2.72
C THR A 37 1.75 13.66 -3.67
N ILE A 38 1.19 13.30 -4.81
CA ILE A 38 1.92 12.68 -5.91
C ILE A 38 1.97 13.65 -7.09
N MET A 39 2.97 13.47 -7.94
CA MET A 39 3.09 14.21 -9.19
C MET A 39 2.75 13.27 -10.34
N ASN A 40 1.86 13.69 -11.23
CA ASN A 40 1.60 12.91 -12.43
C ASN A 40 2.65 13.20 -13.52
N ASP A 41 2.58 12.46 -14.63
CA ASP A 41 3.50 12.51 -15.76
C ASP A 41 3.61 13.88 -16.46
N ASN A 42 2.61 14.74 -16.28
CA ASN A 42 2.63 16.11 -16.80
C ASN A 42 3.06 17.18 -15.77
N GLY A 43 3.58 16.75 -14.61
CA GLY A 43 4.04 17.64 -13.54
C GLY A 43 2.95 18.22 -12.66
N THR A 44 1.69 17.80 -12.82
CA THR A 44 0.59 18.27 -11.97
C THR A 44 0.61 17.55 -10.61
N GLN A 45 0.52 18.32 -9.55
CA GLN A 45 0.41 17.78 -8.19
C GLN A 45 -1.02 17.28 -7.91
N VAL A 46 -1.13 16.04 -7.45
CA VAL A 46 -2.38 15.40 -7.04
C VAL A 46 -2.34 15.16 -5.54
N PRO A 47 -2.98 16.02 -4.73
CA PRO A 47 -3.08 15.81 -3.30
C PRO A 47 -4.05 14.67 -2.97
N SER A 48 -3.77 13.88 -1.95
CA SER A 48 -4.64 12.80 -1.49
C SER A 48 -6.04 13.26 -1.08
N SER A 49 -6.19 14.55 -0.72
CA SER A 49 -7.49 15.14 -0.42
C SER A 49 -8.46 15.14 -1.60
N SER A 50 -7.94 15.19 -2.85
CA SER A 50 -8.75 15.09 -4.06
C SER A 50 -9.29 13.70 -4.35
N LEU A 51 -8.78 12.69 -3.62
CA LEU A 51 -9.14 11.28 -3.78
C LEU A 51 -10.17 10.82 -2.73
N LYS A 52 -10.62 11.72 -1.85
CA LYS A 52 -11.62 11.40 -0.82
C LYS A 52 -12.91 10.87 -1.44
N GLY A 53 -13.47 9.83 -0.81
CA GLY A 53 -14.70 9.19 -1.28
C GLY A 53 -14.51 8.18 -2.41
N LYS A 54 -13.28 7.99 -2.91
CA LYS A 54 -12.95 7.01 -3.95
C LYS A 54 -12.37 5.74 -3.36
N VAL A 55 -12.56 4.64 -4.06
CA VAL A 55 -11.76 3.43 -3.87
C VAL A 55 -10.42 3.63 -4.54
N ILE A 56 -9.35 3.54 -3.78
CA ILE A 56 -7.99 3.80 -4.27
C ILE A 56 -7.20 2.50 -4.26
N LEU A 57 -6.74 2.07 -5.43
CA LEU A 57 -5.76 0.98 -5.55
C LEU A 57 -4.37 1.60 -5.66
N VAL A 58 -3.52 1.32 -4.68
CA VAL A 58 -2.11 1.73 -4.72
C VAL A 58 -1.27 0.51 -5.04
N ASN A 59 -0.45 0.61 -6.09
CA ASN A 59 0.49 -0.42 -6.48
C ASN A 59 1.88 0.19 -6.58
N PHE A 60 2.86 -0.40 -5.89
CA PHE A 60 4.26 -0.01 -5.99
C PHE A 60 5.00 -1.02 -6.87
N PHE A 61 5.78 -0.53 -7.82
CA PHE A 61 6.56 -1.39 -8.70
C PHE A 61 7.95 -0.83 -8.97
N ALA A 62 8.81 -1.65 -9.56
CA ALA A 62 10.06 -1.23 -10.14
C ALA A 62 10.21 -1.82 -11.54
N THR A 63 10.86 -1.10 -12.44
CA THR A 63 11.04 -1.54 -13.85
C THR A 63 11.89 -2.80 -13.99
N TRP A 64 12.71 -3.08 -12.99
CA TRP A 64 13.59 -4.26 -12.88
C TRP A 64 12.99 -5.40 -12.04
N CYS A 65 11.71 -5.33 -11.66
CA CYS A 65 11.02 -6.31 -10.82
C CYS A 65 10.16 -7.24 -11.70
N PRO A 66 10.58 -8.49 -12.01
CA PRO A 66 9.84 -9.38 -12.89
C PRO A 66 8.42 -9.72 -12.43
N PRO A 67 8.16 -10.05 -11.15
CA PRO A 67 6.80 -10.29 -10.67
C PRO A 67 5.91 -9.05 -10.79
N CYS A 68 6.46 -7.83 -10.54
CA CYS A 68 5.71 -6.59 -10.72
C CYS A 68 5.27 -6.40 -12.18
N GLN A 69 6.13 -6.71 -13.13
CA GLN A 69 5.83 -6.59 -14.57
C GLN A 69 4.69 -7.53 -14.98
N LYS A 70 4.67 -8.75 -14.42
CA LYS A 70 3.60 -9.71 -14.64
C LYS A 70 2.29 -9.19 -14.07
N GLU A 71 2.31 -8.70 -12.83
CA GLU A 71 1.15 -8.12 -12.17
C GLU A 71 0.57 -6.94 -12.95
N LEU A 72 1.42 -5.99 -13.39
CA LEU A 72 0.96 -4.83 -14.17
C LEU A 72 0.36 -5.23 -15.51
N ALA A 73 0.86 -6.28 -16.15
CA ALA A 73 0.27 -6.82 -17.37
C ALA A 73 -1.14 -7.40 -17.11
N GLU A 74 -1.34 -8.10 -16.00
CA GLU A 74 -2.65 -8.60 -15.58
C GLU A 74 -3.60 -7.45 -15.22
N VAL A 75 -3.11 -6.43 -14.53
CA VAL A 75 -3.88 -5.21 -14.23
C VAL A 75 -4.36 -4.53 -15.52
N GLN A 76 -3.47 -4.37 -16.51
CA GLN A 76 -3.81 -3.79 -17.82
C GLN A 76 -4.88 -4.60 -18.54
N LYS A 77 -4.83 -5.92 -18.44
CA LYS A 77 -5.73 -6.83 -19.16
C LYS A 77 -7.08 -7.01 -18.48
N MET A 78 -7.08 -7.13 -17.15
CA MET A 78 -8.24 -7.61 -16.41
C MET A 78 -8.93 -6.55 -15.58
N LEU A 79 -8.17 -5.66 -14.95
CA LEU A 79 -8.69 -4.69 -13.99
C LEU A 79 -8.96 -3.33 -14.65
N TRP A 80 -7.96 -2.79 -15.31
CA TRP A 80 -8.02 -1.45 -15.88
C TRP A 80 -9.19 -1.22 -16.82
N PRO A 81 -9.51 -2.11 -17.77
CA PRO A 81 -10.66 -1.93 -18.67
C PRO A 81 -12.01 -1.86 -17.95
N LYS A 82 -12.13 -2.49 -16.77
CA LYS A 82 -13.38 -2.48 -15.99
C LYS A 82 -13.59 -1.17 -15.23
N TYR A 83 -12.51 -0.54 -14.76
CA TYR A 83 -12.59 0.53 -13.79
C TYR A 83 -12.05 1.88 -14.28
N LYS A 84 -11.40 1.94 -15.44
CA LYS A 84 -10.80 3.17 -15.98
C LYS A 84 -11.78 4.35 -16.10
N ASP A 85 -13.05 4.09 -16.36
CA ASP A 85 -14.10 5.08 -16.54
C ASP A 85 -14.98 5.27 -15.28
N ASN A 86 -14.67 4.56 -14.19
CA ASN A 86 -15.40 4.67 -12.94
C ASN A 86 -14.89 5.88 -12.14
N LYS A 87 -15.78 6.87 -11.92
CA LYS A 87 -15.44 8.12 -11.20
C LYS A 87 -15.12 7.89 -9.71
N ASP A 88 -15.61 6.79 -9.15
CA ASP A 88 -15.40 6.43 -7.74
C ASP A 88 -14.18 5.53 -7.55
N PHE A 89 -13.39 5.30 -8.60
CA PHE A 89 -12.17 4.50 -8.57
C PHE A 89 -10.97 5.34 -8.98
N CYS A 90 -9.85 5.12 -8.31
CA CYS A 90 -8.56 5.71 -8.65
C CYS A 90 -7.47 4.65 -8.53
N MET A 91 -6.58 4.59 -9.50
CA MET A 91 -5.42 3.70 -9.47
C MET A 91 -4.14 4.50 -9.48
N LEU A 92 -3.29 4.26 -8.49
CA LEU A 92 -1.99 4.88 -8.32
C LEU A 92 -0.91 3.82 -8.49
N VAL A 93 -0.28 3.78 -9.66
CA VAL A 93 0.82 2.86 -9.96
C VAL A 93 2.13 3.64 -9.84
N ILE A 94 2.82 3.44 -8.74
CA ILE A 94 3.96 4.24 -8.31
C ILE A 94 5.25 3.49 -8.61
N GLY A 95 6.11 4.10 -9.41
CA GLY A 95 7.44 3.59 -9.74
C GLY A 95 8.44 3.92 -8.64
N ARG A 96 8.77 2.94 -7.81
CA ARG A 96 9.71 3.12 -6.70
C ARG A 96 11.10 3.49 -7.23
N GLU A 97 11.63 4.63 -6.76
CA GLU A 97 12.97 5.13 -7.13
C GLU A 97 13.14 5.42 -8.64
N HIS A 98 12.06 5.81 -9.31
CA HIS A 98 12.09 6.17 -10.73
C HIS A 98 11.76 7.65 -10.93
N THR A 99 12.35 8.21 -11.98
CA THR A 99 12.02 9.54 -12.49
C THR A 99 10.91 9.45 -13.54
N ASP A 100 10.24 10.57 -13.81
CA ASP A 100 9.25 10.70 -14.90
C ASP A 100 9.79 10.19 -16.25
N VAL A 101 11.03 10.53 -16.56
CA VAL A 101 11.67 10.11 -17.80
C VAL A 101 11.80 8.60 -17.88
N GLN A 102 12.25 7.97 -16.81
CA GLN A 102 12.40 6.51 -16.75
C GLN A 102 11.04 5.80 -16.88
N LEU A 103 10.00 6.32 -16.24
CA LEU A 103 8.66 5.75 -16.33
C LEU A 103 8.05 5.96 -17.71
N THR A 104 8.26 7.11 -18.34
CA THR A 104 7.83 7.38 -19.71
C THR A 104 8.47 6.40 -20.69
N GLU A 105 9.78 6.20 -20.61
CA GLU A 105 10.50 5.25 -21.44
C GLU A 105 10.05 3.80 -21.20
N TYR A 106 9.82 3.45 -19.95
CA TYR A 106 9.29 2.14 -19.59
C TYR A 106 7.89 1.94 -20.17
N ASN A 107 7.01 2.92 -20.03
CA ASN A 107 5.64 2.83 -20.53
C ASN A 107 5.58 2.75 -22.06
N LYS A 108 6.44 3.46 -22.80
CA LYS A 108 6.57 3.32 -24.24
C LYS A 108 6.83 1.88 -24.68
N ARG A 109 7.67 1.16 -23.93
CA ARG A 109 7.98 -0.25 -24.21
C ARG A 109 6.88 -1.22 -23.82
N LYS A 110 6.13 -0.91 -22.74
CA LYS A 110 5.10 -1.81 -22.18
C LYS A 110 3.70 -1.55 -22.73
N GLY A 111 3.40 -0.31 -23.11
CA GLY A 111 2.12 0.08 -23.70
C GLY A 111 0.96 0.07 -22.68
N PHE A 112 1.23 0.33 -21.40
CA PHE A 112 0.16 0.48 -20.42
C PHE A 112 -0.65 1.75 -20.67
N THR A 113 -1.97 1.67 -20.50
CA THR A 113 -2.90 2.80 -20.70
C THR A 113 -3.36 3.43 -19.39
N PHE A 114 -2.94 2.88 -18.25
CA PHE A 114 -3.09 3.52 -16.95
C PHE A 114 -1.90 4.44 -16.65
N PRO A 115 -2.11 5.47 -15.80
CA PRO A 115 -1.04 6.39 -15.45
C PRO A 115 0.01 5.72 -14.56
N LEU A 116 1.28 6.07 -14.79
CA LEU A 116 2.41 5.72 -13.94
C LEU A 116 2.88 6.99 -13.22
N TYR A 117 3.20 6.85 -11.93
CA TYR A 117 3.65 7.95 -11.09
C TYR A 117 5.08 7.69 -10.59
N PRO A 118 5.97 8.69 -10.59
CA PRO A 118 7.32 8.60 -10.04
C PRO A 118 7.34 8.62 -8.52
#